data_6e43b26e7e59b5df2a9ee464274e98fa
#
_entry.id   6e43b26e7e59b5df2a9ee464274e98fa
#
_cell.length_a   1.000
_cell.length_b   1.000
_cell.length_c   1.000
_cell.angle_alpha   90.00
_cell.angle_beta   90.00
_cell.angle_gamma   90.00
#
_symmetry.space_group_name_H-M   'P 1'
#
loop_
_entity.id
_entity.type
_entity.pdbx_description
1 polymer ?
#
loop_
_entity_poly.entity_id
_entity_poly.type
_entity_poly.pdbx_seq_one_letter_code
_entity_poly.pdbx_strand_id
1 'polypeptide(L)'
;NKGSIDFDKGSRIISTTTTENTGRGLSISLLYMDELAYIMPNIEDGLWRSISPTLATGGKAIITSTPNTDEDLFATLWKEANNKFDEFGNESQIGVNGFYPYFADWTAHPDRDEKWEAEERSKLGDQEFDREYCCVQQSTMINIMDKDGNIFDITIGDLFNLL
;
A
#
# COMPACT_ATOMS: atom_id res chain seq x y z
N ASN A 1 -23.56 -3.12 3.09
CA ASN A 1 -24.05 -1.96 3.84
C ASN A 1 -23.56 -0.68 3.18
N LYS A 2 -24.42 0.33 3.07
CA LYS A 2 -24.07 1.67 2.61
C LYS A 2 -24.47 2.66 3.68
N GLY A 3 -23.51 3.44 4.18
CA GLY A 3 -23.73 4.55 5.10
C GLY A 3 -23.40 5.86 4.43
N SER A 4 -24.11 6.94 4.78
CA SER A 4 -23.77 8.28 4.32
C SER A 4 -24.00 9.32 5.41
N ILE A 5 -23.14 10.33 5.39
CA ILE A 5 -23.25 11.53 6.22
C ILE A 5 -23.31 12.71 5.27
N ASP A 6 -24.36 13.48 5.35
CA ASP A 6 -24.55 14.71 4.57
C ASP A 6 -24.26 15.93 5.46
N PHE A 7 -23.61 16.94 4.89
CA PHE A 7 -23.28 18.20 5.55
C PHE A 7 -24.09 19.37 4.95
N ASP A 8 -24.36 20.39 5.73
CA ASP A 8 -25.19 21.55 5.37
C ASP A 8 -24.74 22.26 4.08
N LYS A 9 -23.46 22.18 3.72
CA LYS A 9 -22.90 22.81 2.51
C LYS A 9 -22.88 21.89 1.28
N GLY A 10 -23.62 20.78 1.32
CA GLY A 10 -23.73 19.85 0.20
C GLY A 10 -22.58 18.85 0.06
N SER A 11 -21.60 18.88 0.96
CA SER A 11 -20.57 17.82 1.04
C SER A 11 -21.18 16.53 1.61
N ARG A 12 -20.64 15.40 1.19
CA ARG A 12 -21.11 14.09 1.65
C ARG A 12 -19.94 13.13 1.85
N ILE A 13 -19.98 12.37 2.91
CA ILE A 13 -19.14 11.19 3.12
C ILE A 13 -19.99 9.95 2.86
N ILE A 14 -19.48 9.02 2.06
CA ILE A 14 -20.15 7.76 1.75
C ILE A 14 -19.22 6.62 2.16
N SER A 15 -19.70 5.71 2.99
CA SER A 15 -19.07 4.43 3.28
C SER A 15 -19.85 3.31 2.59
N THR A 16 -19.15 2.42 1.90
CA THR A 16 -19.78 1.34 1.14
C THR A 16 -18.92 0.09 1.16
N THR A 17 -19.58 -1.05 1.08
CA THR A 17 -18.89 -2.33 0.87
C THR A 17 -18.22 -2.34 -0.49
N THR A 18 -17.00 -2.87 -0.55
CA THR A 18 -16.23 -2.98 -1.77
C THR A 18 -16.82 -4.02 -2.73
N THR A 19 -17.05 -3.59 -3.96
CA THR A 19 -17.51 -4.42 -5.08
C THR A 19 -16.84 -3.94 -6.37
N GLU A 20 -16.87 -4.71 -7.44
CA GLU A 20 -16.36 -4.31 -8.76
C GLU A 20 -16.97 -3.03 -9.35
N ASN A 21 -18.14 -2.62 -8.86
CA ASN A 21 -18.86 -1.43 -9.32
C ASN A 21 -18.84 -0.29 -8.29
N THR A 22 -18.08 -0.42 -7.22
CA THR A 22 -17.98 0.61 -6.18
C THR A 22 -17.47 1.92 -6.78
N GLY A 23 -18.10 3.03 -6.42
CA GLY A 23 -17.73 4.37 -6.88
C GLY A 23 -18.29 4.75 -8.26
N ARG A 24 -18.82 3.81 -9.05
CA ARG A 24 -19.31 4.08 -10.40
C ARG A 24 -20.39 5.18 -10.39
N GLY A 25 -20.19 6.19 -11.26
CA GLY A 25 -21.11 7.31 -11.40
C GLY A 25 -20.99 8.39 -10.32
N LEU A 26 -20.00 8.28 -9.43
CA LEU A 26 -19.68 9.33 -8.47
C LEU A 26 -18.57 10.24 -9.04
N SER A 27 -18.56 11.49 -8.60
CA SER A 27 -17.42 12.40 -8.71
C SER A 27 -16.81 12.52 -7.31
N ILE A 28 -15.62 11.97 -7.13
CA ILE A 28 -15.01 11.79 -5.81
C ILE A 28 -13.89 12.82 -5.62
N SER A 29 -14.00 13.67 -4.59
CA SER A 29 -12.95 14.62 -4.22
C SER A 29 -11.86 13.98 -3.41
N LEU A 30 -12.21 13.03 -2.54
CA LEU A 30 -11.28 12.25 -1.74
C LEU A 30 -11.79 10.81 -1.63
N LEU A 31 -11.00 9.88 -2.06
CA LEU A 31 -11.18 8.45 -1.87
C LEU A 31 -10.28 7.98 -0.72
N TYR A 32 -10.82 7.18 0.19
CA TYR A 32 -10.04 6.41 1.16
C TYR A 32 -10.37 4.92 0.98
N MET A 33 -9.34 4.13 0.75
CA MET A 33 -9.44 2.68 0.65
C MET A 33 -8.50 2.07 1.70
N ASP A 34 -9.08 1.27 2.58
CA ASP A 34 -8.35 0.56 3.63
C ASP A 34 -8.27 -0.92 3.30
N GLU A 35 -7.17 -1.55 3.69
CA GLU A 35 -6.91 -2.97 3.49
C GLU A 35 -7.05 -3.43 2.03
N LEU A 36 -6.50 -2.64 1.08
CA LEU A 36 -6.66 -2.91 -0.35
C LEU A 36 -6.09 -4.27 -0.78
N ALA A 37 -4.98 -4.72 -0.15
CA ALA A 37 -4.36 -6.01 -0.45
C ALA A 37 -5.23 -7.23 -0.10
N TYR A 38 -6.30 -7.04 0.70
CA TYR A 38 -7.19 -8.12 1.15
C TYR A 38 -8.51 -8.18 0.39
N ILE A 39 -8.63 -7.42 -0.69
CA ILE A 39 -9.79 -7.50 -1.58
C ILE A 39 -9.72 -8.83 -2.35
N MET A 40 -10.89 -9.43 -2.58
CA MET A 40 -10.98 -10.67 -3.36
C MET A 40 -10.47 -10.45 -4.80
N PRO A 41 -9.56 -11.30 -5.32
CA PRO A 41 -8.92 -11.11 -6.61
C PRO A 41 -9.91 -10.93 -7.78
N ASN A 42 -11.06 -11.58 -7.71
CA ASN A 42 -12.08 -11.51 -8.77
C ASN A 42 -12.76 -10.13 -8.89
N ILE A 43 -12.58 -9.22 -7.93
CA ILE A 43 -13.18 -7.88 -7.96
C ILE A 43 -12.16 -6.76 -8.11
N GLU A 44 -10.87 -7.02 -7.90
CA GLU A 44 -9.80 -6.01 -7.93
C GLU A 44 -9.79 -5.18 -9.21
N ASP A 45 -9.72 -5.87 -10.36
CA ASP A 45 -9.68 -5.24 -11.68
C ASP A 45 -10.93 -4.40 -11.96
N GLY A 46 -12.10 -4.94 -11.64
CA GLY A 46 -13.38 -4.26 -11.82
C GLY A 46 -13.49 -3.04 -10.94
N LEU A 47 -13.05 -3.16 -9.69
CA LEU A 47 -13.01 -2.08 -8.72
C LEU A 47 -12.13 -0.92 -9.20
N TRP A 48 -10.87 -1.20 -9.57
CA TRP A 48 -9.93 -0.17 -9.98
C TRP A 48 -10.40 0.56 -11.26
N ARG A 49 -10.89 -0.18 -12.25
CA ARG A 49 -11.50 0.41 -13.46
C ARG A 49 -12.73 1.25 -13.18
N SER A 50 -13.47 0.93 -12.13
CA SER A 50 -14.68 1.67 -11.73
C SER A 50 -14.35 2.95 -10.97
N ILE A 51 -13.34 2.90 -10.09
CA ILE A 51 -12.97 4.01 -9.17
C ILE A 51 -12.01 5.00 -9.82
N SER A 52 -10.98 4.55 -10.52
CA SER A 52 -9.94 5.41 -11.06
C SER A 52 -10.49 6.57 -11.91
N PRO A 53 -11.46 6.37 -12.81
CA PRO A 53 -12.06 7.48 -13.57
C PRO A 53 -12.82 8.51 -12.71
N THR A 54 -13.31 8.11 -11.54
CA THR A 54 -14.06 9.02 -10.66
C THR A 54 -13.17 10.09 -10.02
N LEU A 55 -11.86 9.88 -10.04
CA LEU A 55 -10.84 10.81 -9.55
C LEU A 55 -10.36 11.79 -10.64
N ALA A 56 -10.70 11.56 -11.90
CA ALA A 56 -10.21 12.32 -13.06
C ALA A 56 -10.52 13.83 -13.03
N THR A 57 -11.48 14.25 -12.22
CA THR A 57 -11.85 15.66 -12.03
C THR A 57 -11.01 16.40 -10.98
N GLY A 58 -9.83 15.84 -10.63
CA GLY A 58 -8.93 16.39 -9.61
C GLY A 58 -9.13 15.79 -8.21
N GLY A 59 -9.82 14.68 -8.12
CA GLY A 59 -9.93 13.90 -6.88
C GLY A 59 -8.59 13.34 -6.43
N LYS A 60 -8.49 13.09 -5.13
CA LYS A 60 -7.31 12.48 -4.50
C LYS A 60 -7.68 11.11 -3.91
N ALA A 61 -6.70 10.24 -3.82
CA ALA A 61 -6.85 8.94 -3.17
C ALA A 61 -5.81 8.76 -2.06
N ILE A 62 -6.26 8.15 -0.97
CA ILE A 62 -5.41 7.59 0.09
C ILE A 62 -5.72 6.11 0.11
N ILE A 63 -4.70 5.29 -0.02
CA ILE A 63 -4.81 3.84 -0.04
C ILE A 63 -3.87 3.30 1.04
N THR A 64 -4.42 2.49 1.93
CA THR A 64 -3.66 1.87 3.02
C THR A 64 -3.84 0.36 2.98
N SER A 65 -2.80 -0.37 3.31
CA SER A 65 -2.86 -1.81 3.57
C SER A 65 -1.58 -2.31 4.22
N THR A 66 -1.65 -3.42 4.93
CA THR A 66 -0.51 -4.31 5.12
C THR A 66 -0.32 -5.15 3.85
N PRO A 67 0.90 -5.64 3.56
CA PRO A 67 1.14 -6.48 2.39
C PRO A 67 0.47 -7.85 2.53
N ASN A 68 -0.05 -8.39 1.44
CA ASN A 68 -0.65 -9.72 1.42
C ASN A 68 0.03 -10.62 0.39
N THR A 69 -0.04 -10.28 -0.91
CA THR A 69 0.64 -11.00 -1.98
C THR A 69 1.47 -10.05 -2.84
N ASP A 70 2.35 -10.60 -3.67
CA ASP A 70 3.16 -9.78 -4.60
C ASP A 70 2.43 -9.45 -5.91
N GLU A 71 1.23 -9.98 -6.11
CA GLU A 71 0.48 -9.89 -7.37
C GLU A 71 -0.88 -9.20 -7.23
N ASP A 72 -1.28 -8.82 -6.01
CA ASP A 72 -2.54 -8.11 -5.78
C ASP A 72 -2.49 -6.65 -6.28
N LEU A 73 -3.65 -6.02 -6.31
CA LEU A 73 -3.78 -4.62 -6.76
C LEU A 73 -2.95 -3.66 -5.92
N PHE A 74 -2.89 -3.86 -4.60
CA PHE A 74 -2.09 -3.00 -3.73
C PHE A 74 -0.60 -3.12 -4.03
N ALA A 75 -0.10 -4.35 -4.19
CA ALA A 75 1.30 -4.61 -4.55
C ALA A 75 1.67 -3.98 -5.91
N THR A 76 0.77 -4.06 -6.89
CA THR A 76 0.96 -3.40 -8.19
C THR A 76 1.05 -1.89 -8.05
N LEU A 77 0.10 -1.25 -7.35
CA LEU A 77 0.11 0.19 -7.11
C LEU A 77 1.33 0.63 -6.30
N TRP A 78 1.76 -0.17 -5.33
CA TRP A 78 2.96 0.09 -4.53
C TRP A 78 4.24 0.06 -5.37
N LYS A 79 4.40 -0.95 -6.24
CA LYS A 79 5.56 -1.06 -7.14
C LYS A 79 5.63 0.14 -8.09
N GLU A 80 4.50 0.54 -8.67
CA GLU A 80 4.43 1.72 -9.55
C GLU A 80 4.67 3.04 -8.79
N ALA A 81 4.18 3.16 -7.55
CA ALA A 81 4.43 4.33 -6.70
C ALA A 81 5.91 4.47 -6.32
N ASN A 82 6.65 3.35 -6.22
CA ASN A 82 8.09 3.34 -5.97
C ASN A 82 8.93 3.47 -7.24
N ASN A 83 8.35 3.33 -8.42
CA ASN A 83 9.01 3.66 -9.68
C ASN A 83 8.96 5.20 -9.87
N LYS A 84 10.00 5.87 -9.39
CA LYS A 84 10.09 7.33 -9.26
C LYS A 84 10.86 8.01 -10.37
N PHE A 85 11.01 7.36 -11.52
CA PHE A 85 11.66 7.94 -12.68
C PHE A 85 10.63 8.35 -13.72
N ASP A 86 10.75 9.58 -14.22
CA ASP A 86 9.95 10.05 -15.37
C ASP A 86 10.41 9.38 -16.69
N GLU A 87 9.69 9.66 -17.77
CA GLU A 87 10.01 9.16 -19.12
C GLU A 87 11.38 9.63 -19.66
N PHE A 88 11.99 10.64 -19.02
CA PHE A 88 13.31 11.18 -19.35
C PHE A 88 14.40 10.66 -18.41
N GLY A 89 14.05 9.80 -17.43
CA GLY A 89 14.98 9.25 -16.45
C GLY A 89 15.32 10.21 -15.29
N ASN A 90 14.56 11.30 -15.10
CA ASN A 90 14.75 12.18 -13.95
C ASN A 90 14.01 11.61 -12.73
N GLU A 91 14.63 11.75 -11.57
CA GLU A 91 14.05 11.30 -10.30
C GLU A 91 12.89 12.22 -9.87
N SER A 92 11.80 11.61 -9.42
CA SER A 92 10.61 12.26 -8.87
C SER A 92 10.32 11.75 -7.46
N GLN A 93 9.59 12.52 -6.67
CA GLN A 93 9.07 12.02 -5.37
C GLN A 93 7.78 11.22 -5.53
N ILE A 94 7.10 11.39 -6.68
CA ILE A 94 5.83 10.74 -7.00
C ILE A 94 6.12 9.66 -8.03
N GLY A 95 5.55 8.48 -7.83
CA GLY A 95 5.69 7.36 -8.73
C GLY A 95 4.99 7.58 -10.08
N VAL A 96 5.29 6.72 -11.05
CA VAL A 96 4.73 6.77 -12.41
C VAL A 96 3.20 6.70 -12.45
N ASN A 97 2.57 6.15 -11.41
CA ASN A 97 1.11 6.10 -11.25
C ASN A 97 0.52 7.32 -10.53
N GLY A 98 1.32 8.34 -10.23
CA GLY A 98 0.87 9.56 -9.56
C GLY A 98 0.73 9.46 -8.04
N PHE A 99 1.08 8.33 -7.42
CA PHE A 99 1.06 8.17 -5.98
C PHE A 99 2.41 8.49 -5.33
N TYR A 100 2.33 9.05 -4.14
CA TYR A 100 3.46 9.18 -3.22
C TYR A 100 3.48 7.94 -2.31
N PRO A 101 4.53 7.09 -2.35
CA PRO A 101 4.63 5.95 -1.46
C PRO A 101 5.02 6.42 -0.05
N TYR A 102 4.26 5.99 0.94
CA TYR A 102 4.55 6.22 2.35
C TYR A 102 4.62 4.88 3.08
N PHE A 103 5.71 4.67 3.77
CA PHE A 103 5.95 3.47 4.56
C PHE A 103 5.98 3.84 6.04
N ALA A 104 5.25 3.10 6.86
CA ALA A 104 5.27 3.23 8.31
C ALA A 104 5.32 1.83 8.92
N ASP A 105 6.42 1.52 9.57
CA ASP A 105 6.55 0.33 10.40
C ASP A 105 6.14 0.62 11.85
N TRP A 106 6.26 -0.38 12.71
CA TRP A 106 5.89 -0.26 14.11
C TRP A 106 6.66 0.83 14.86
N THR A 107 7.88 1.18 14.44
CA THR A 107 8.71 2.20 15.09
C THR A 107 8.17 3.63 14.88
N ALA A 108 7.30 3.82 13.89
CA ALA A 108 6.63 5.10 13.67
C ALA A 108 5.64 5.45 14.78
N HIS A 109 5.22 4.48 15.59
CA HIS A 109 4.28 4.72 16.70
C HIS A 109 5.03 5.06 17.98
N PRO A 110 4.76 6.21 18.63
CA PRO A 110 5.55 6.72 19.75
C PRO A 110 5.53 5.84 21.02
N ASP A 111 4.51 5.01 21.18
CA ASP A 111 4.34 4.15 22.35
C ASP A 111 4.86 2.71 22.12
N ARG A 112 5.48 2.44 20.97
CA ARG A 112 6.05 1.14 20.63
C ARG A 112 7.55 1.17 20.77
N ASP A 113 8.10 0.28 21.60
CA ASP A 113 9.52 0.13 21.88
C ASP A 113 9.98 -1.33 21.64
N GLU A 114 11.24 -1.61 21.82
CA GLU A 114 11.81 -2.96 21.68
C GLU A 114 11.15 -4.00 22.60
N LYS A 115 10.65 -3.56 23.76
CA LYS A 115 9.95 -4.45 24.69
C LYS A 115 8.58 -4.81 24.12
N TRP A 116 7.86 -3.84 23.58
CA TRP A 116 6.60 -4.06 22.89
C TRP A 116 6.80 -5.02 21.70
N GLU A 117 7.84 -4.80 20.88
CA GLU A 117 8.18 -5.68 19.76
C GLU A 117 8.39 -7.13 20.22
N ALA A 118 9.22 -7.36 21.24
CA ALA A 118 9.50 -8.68 21.76
C ALA A 118 8.23 -9.39 22.29
N GLU A 119 7.35 -8.64 22.95
CA GLU A 119 6.08 -9.15 23.45
C GLU A 119 5.12 -9.54 22.30
N GLU A 120 5.01 -8.72 21.25
CA GLU A 120 4.14 -9.00 20.11
C GLU A 120 4.71 -10.14 19.24
N ARG A 121 6.01 -10.18 18.99
CA ARG A 121 6.65 -11.31 18.29
C ARG A 121 6.43 -12.64 19.03
N SER A 122 6.49 -12.62 20.36
CA SER A 122 6.21 -13.82 21.17
C SER A 122 4.77 -14.31 21.03
N LYS A 123 3.80 -13.42 20.75
CA LYS A 123 2.38 -13.76 20.58
C LYS A 123 2.06 -14.23 19.17
N LEU A 124 2.58 -13.55 18.17
CA LEU A 124 2.23 -13.75 16.77
C LEU A 124 3.18 -14.69 16.02
N GLY A 125 4.43 -14.78 16.49
CA GLY A 125 5.53 -15.35 15.72
C GLY A 125 6.12 -14.33 14.72
N ASP A 126 7.37 -14.57 14.31
CA ASP A 126 8.14 -13.60 13.52
C ASP A 126 7.48 -13.28 12.18
N GLN A 127 7.00 -14.28 11.44
CA GLN A 127 6.40 -14.07 10.12
C GLN A 127 5.15 -13.18 10.16
N GLU A 128 4.28 -13.43 11.14
CA GLU A 128 3.04 -12.67 11.29
C GLU A 128 3.33 -11.26 11.78
N PHE A 129 4.27 -11.12 12.71
CA PHE A 129 4.73 -9.82 13.17
C PHE A 129 5.28 -8.98 12.02
N ASP A 130 6.18 -9.57 11.21
CA ASP A 130 6.79 -8.87 10.08
C ASP A 130 5.73 -8.45 9.05
N ARG A 131 4.75 -9.29 8.78
CA ARG A 131 3.64 -8.97 7.87
C ARG A 131 2.80 -7.80 8.37
N GLU A 132 2.42 -7.82 9.65
CA GLU A 132 1.49 -6.84 10.22
C GLU A 132 2.17 -5.51 10.60
N TYR A 133 3.43 -5.57 11.04
CA TYR A 133 4.09 -4.42 11.65
C TYR A 133 5.35 -3.92 10.96
N CYS A 134 5.98 -4.73 10.12
CA CYS A 134 7.15 -4.32 9.35
C CYS A 134 6.85 -4.09 7.87
N CYS A 135 5.63 -4.43 7.40
CA CYS A 135 5.15 -4.21 6.03
C CYS A 135 6.06 -4.76 4.92
N VAL A 136 6.99 -5.65 5.24
CA VAL A 136 7.86 -6.33 4.29
C VAL A 136 7.91 -7.81 4.63
N GLN A 137 7.71 -8.67 3.63
CA GLN A 137 7.89 -10.11 3.80
C GLN A 137 9.38 -10.45 3.72
N GLN A 138 9.79 -11.48 4.49
CA GLN A 138 11.16 -12.01 4.39
C GLN A 138 11.52 -12.48 2.97
N SER A 139 10.51 -12.91 2.20
CA SER A 139 10.64 -13.31 0.80
C SER A 139 10.71 -12.14 -0.18
N THR A 140 10.53 -10.89 0.27
CA THR A 140 10.61 -9.72 -0.60
C THR A 140 12.01 -9.62 -1.22
N MET A 141 12.06 -9.67 -2.55
CA MET A 141 13.31 -9.52 -3.29
C MET A 141 13.75 -8.07 -3.32
N ILE A 142 15.00 -7.84 -3.01
CA ILE A 142 15.65 -6.53 -3.11
C ILE A 142 16.91 -6.64 -3.95
N ASN A 143 17.24 -5.56 -4.67
CA ASN A 143 18.52 -5.45 -5.37
C ASN A 143 19.54 -4.84 -4.41
N ILE A 144 20.61 -5.54 -4.17
CA ILE A 144 21.76 -5.01 -3.43
C ILE A 144 22.97 -4.89 -4.34
N MET A 145 23.77 -3.87 -4.12
CA MET A 145 25.03 -3.67 -4.86
C MET A 145 26.18 -3.85 -3.89
N ASP A 146 27.13 -4.71 -4.26
CA ASP A 146 28.35 -4.87 -3.47
C ASP A 146 29.33 -3.71 -3.69
N LYS A 147 30.42 -3.70 -2.91
CA LYS A 147 31.47 -2.68 -3.01
C LYS A 147 32.19 -2.64 -4.36
N ASP A 148 32.07 -3.71 -5.16
CA ASP A 148 32.72 -3.86 -6.46
C ASP A 148 31.74 -3.48 -7.60
N GLY A 149 30.50 -3.07 -7.27
CA GLY A 149 29.47 -2.61 -8.21
C GLY A 149 28.62 -3.73 -8.81
N ASN A 150 28.74 -4.97 -8.33
CA ASN A 150 27.87 -6.06 -8.78
C ASN A 150 26.50 -5.99 -8.13
N ILE A 151 25.45 -6.21 -8.92
CA ILE A 151 24.07 -6.20 -8.43
C ILE A 151 23.59 -7.63 -8.24
N PHE A 152 23.00 -7.90 -7.09
CA PHE A 152 22.44 -9.19 -6.73
C PHE A 152 20.98 -9.01 -6.29
N ASP A 153 20.14 -9.96 -6.71
CA ASP A 153 18.81 -10.12 -6.19
C ASP A 153 18.88 -11.03 -4.95
N ILE A 154 18.42 -10.55 -3.83
CA ILE A 154 18.41 -11.28 -2.56
C ILE A 154 17.09 -11.03 -1.85
N THR A 155 16.61 -12.03 -1.10
CA THR A 155 15.47 -11.77 -0.22
C THR A 155 15.89 -10.93 0.97
N ILE A 156 14.96 -10.15 1.51
CA ILE A 156 15.20 -9.41 2.76
C ILE A 156 15.60 -10.37 3.88
N GLY A 157 14.93 -11.52 3.97
CA GLY A 157 15.27 -12.54 4.97
C GLY A 157 16.68 -13.08 4.83
N ASP A 158 17.17 -13.32 3.60
CA ASP A 158 18.54 -13.79 3.37
C ASP A 158 19.56 -12.67 3.66
N LEU A 159 19.23 -11.42 3.36
CA LEU A 159 20.09 -10.27 3.72
C LEU A 159 20.26 -10.18 5.24
N PHE A 160 19.20 -10.34 6.03
CA PHE A 160 19.28 -10.37 7.49
C PHE A 160 20.16 -11.48 8.03
N ASN A 161 20.21 -12.63 7.37
CA ASN A 161 21.07 -13.75 7.76
C ASN A 161 22.56 -13.54 7.39
N LEU A 162 22.86 -12.54 6.56
CA LEU A 162 24.24 -12.20 6.15
C LEU A 162 24.87 -11.09 7.01
N LEU A 163 24.08 -10.41 7.81
CA LEU A 163 24.51 -9.32 8.72
C LEU A 163 24.77 -9.85 10.12
#